data_c34429423f283b707df08d129b7f5976
#
_entry.id   c34429423f283b707df08d129b7f5976
#
_cell.length_a   1.000
_cell.length_b   1.000
_cell.length_c   1.000
_cell.angle_alpha   90.00
_cell.angle_beta   90.00
_cell.angle_gamma   90.00
#
_symmetry.space_group_name_H-M   'P 1'
#
loop_
_entity.id
_entity.type
_entity.pdbx_description
1 polymer ?
#
loop_
_entity_poly.entity_id
_entity_poly.type
_entity_poly.pdbx_seq_one_letter_code
_entity_poly.pdbx_strand_id
1 'polypeptide(L)'
;MSNNEKITICVADNCLVPLPEGRKKYCSERCSKRTRQRAWRANKPTKEIQVEKTVDENVQKRRGDYYAIMKKKNFFNDILEGKKTKKEVANILSCSPSTVSRAVAAYLEDVEKEAKLEKRGDPFELQADVNSFVDFRDQYFLTEQGKNYETPDFQKKWIGAILDSIKHGKRLMILSPPRHGKTDLLTHFCVYMICKNPNIRIMWCGGNEDIARNSVGAVLDHLENNEGLIQDYGDWDGFRPSNRGGKSWSSSQFTVATRTVSGIKSPTLVAIGKGGKILSRDADLIIADDIEDHGSTVQPSARENTRNWWTTTLQSRKEEHTGMVVIGSRQHPDDLYHHLLENKAWETIVDRAHDLEVPLEDESIDHTKHMLWSNKRTHKWLMEQLAAAETTGGRNIFEMVYLNKAIPQGMELFTAEMIDKCLDKSRKLGDIPPGTSLIAGLDPASTGYQ
;
A
#
# COMPACT_ATOMS: atom_id res chain seq x y z
N MET A 1 47.85 52.27 8.74
CA MET A 1 46.97 52.31 9.91
C MET A 1 45.98 51.15 9.78
N SER A 2 46.26 50.01 10.41
CA SER A 2 45.40 48.80 10.34
C SER A 2 44.40 48.89 11.49
N ASN A 3 43.13 49.10 11.16
CA ASN A 3 42.02 48.96 12.12
C ASN A 3 41.84 47.48 12.46
N ASN A 4 42.36 47.05 13.61
CA ASN A 4 42.03 45.79 14.23
C ASN A 4 40.62 45.88 14.85
N GLU A 5 39.60 45.63 14.07
CA GLU A 5 38.25 45.41 14.59
C GLU A 5 38.23 44.10 15.39
N LYS A 6 38.14 44.21 16.71
CA LYS A 6 37.94 43.04 17.60
C LYS A 6 36.56 42.43 17.32
N ILE A 7 36.51 41.36 16.56
CA ILE A 7 35.30 40.58 16.32
C ILE A 7 34.93 39.89 17.65
N THR A 8 33.81 40.32 18.25
CA THR A 8 33.29 39.67 19.47
C THR A 8 32.40 38.47 19.07
N ILE A 9 32.74 37.31 19.56
CA ILE A 9 32.01 36.03 19.26
C ILE A 9 30.98 35.74 20.34
N CYS A 10 29.90 35.04 19.98
CA CYS A 10 28.86 34.58 20.88
C CYS A 10 29.42 33.68 22.00
N VAL A 11 29.03 33.95 23.25
CA VAL A 11 29.51 33.23 24.46
C VAL A 11 28.82 31.88 24.68
N ALA A 12 27.86 31.52 23.85
CA ALA A 12 27.20 30.19 23.95
C ALA A 12 28.14 29.08 23.47
N ASP A 13 28.25 28.01 24.23
CA ASP A 13 29.09 26.86 23.91
C ASP A 13 28.82 26.30 22.50
N ASN A 14 29.91 26.10 21.74
CA ASN A 14 29.87 25.62 20.36
C ASN A 14 29.16 26.57 19.36
N CYS A 15 29.07 27.86 19.65
CA CYS A 15 28.58 28.87 18.73
C CYS A 15 29.73 29.79 18.29
N LEU A 16 30.20 29.66 17.05
CA LEU A 16 31.26 30.47 16.46
C LEU A 16 30.74 31.68 15.66
N VAL A 17 29.48 32.03 15.87
CA VAL A 17 28.84 33.13 15.13
C VAL A 17 29.23 34.48 15.72
N PRO A 18 29.72 35.44 14.91
CA PRO A 18 30.00 36.80 15.34
C PRO A 18 28.74 37.44 15.93
N LEU A 19 28.90 38.32 16.91
CA LEU A 19 27.75 39.06 17.49
C LEU A 19 27.22 40.07 16.51
N PRO A 20 25.91 40.10 16.23
CA PRO A 20 25.28 41.17 15.48
C PRO A 20 25.45 42.54 16.18
N GLU A 21 25.45 43.60 15.40
CA GLU A 21 25.54 44.98 15.90
C GLU A 21 24.50 45.22 17.01
N GLY A 22 24.94 45.81 18.11
CA GLY A 22 24.09 46.08 19.29
C GLY A 22 23.92 44.91 20.27
N ARG A 23 24.45 43.69 20.01
CA ARG A 23 24.39 42.56 20.95
C ARG A 23 25.72 42.37 21.69
N LYS A 24 25.64 42.26 23.01
CA LYS A 24 26.84 42.22 23.89
C LYS A 24 27.28 40.81 24.26
N LYS A 25 26.46 39.75 24.07
CA LYS A 25 26.74 38.42 24.67
C LYS A 25 26.30 37.21 23.82
N TYR A 26 25.16 37.27 23.15
CA TYR A 26 24.60 36.14 22.39
C TYR A 26 24.14 36.61 21.00
N CYS A 27 24.43 35.80 19.96
CA CYS A 27 24.05 36.11 18.58
C CYS A 27 22.51 36.00 18.34
N SER A 28 21.78 35.22 19.15
CA SER A 28 20.34 35.03 19.04
C SER A 28 19.69 34.73 20.40
N GLU A 29 18.37 34.89 20.49
CA GLU A 29 17.59 34.46 21.66
C GLU A 29 17.70 32.97 21.94
N ARG A 30 17.84 32.15 20.87
CA ARG A 30 18.01 30.70 20.99
C ARG A 30 19.30 30.34 21.71
N CYS A 31 20.41 31.01 21.42
CA CYS A 31 21.68 30.84 22.12
C CYS A 31 21.58 31.29 23.59
N SER A 32 20.90 32.41 23.87
CA SER A 32 20.64 32.88 25.24
C SER A 32 19.80 31.87 26.05
N LYS A 33 18.71 31.35 25.48
CA LYS A 33 17.85 30.33 26.12
C LYS A 33 18.61 29.04 26.39
N ARG A 34 19.43 28.57 25.42
CA ARG A 34 20.21 27.35 25.55
C ARG A 34 21.26 27.43 26.68
N THR A 35 21.95 28.54 26.81
CA THR A 35 22.94 28.76 27.88
C THR A 35 22.27 28.85 29.25
N ARG A 36 21.14 29.58 29.39
CA ARG A 36 20.37 29.63 30.63
C ARG A 36 19.84 28.26 31.06
N GLN A 37 19.39 27.45 30.11
CA GLN A 37 18.88 26.09 30.38
C GLN A 37 19.98 25.14 30.84
N ARG A 38 21.21 25.28 30.29
CA ARG A 38 22.38 24.51 30.74
C ARG A 38 22.86 24.95 32.12
N ALA A 39 22.95 26.25 32.38
CA ALA A 39 23.28 26.77 33.70
C ALA A 39 22.29 26.34 34.79
N TRP A 40 20.98 26.32 34.45
CA TRP A 40 19.93 25.82 35.36
C TRP A 40 20.08 24.33 35.64
N ARG A 41 20.48 23.51 34.62
CA ARG A 41 20.75 22.07 34.82
C ARG A 41 22.03 21.81 35.64
N ALA A 42 23.06 22.60 35.43
CA ALA A 42 24.33 22.48 36.19
C ALA A 42 24.24 22.90 37.64
N ASN A 43 23.35 23.87 37.95
CA ASN A 43 23.14 24.36 39.33
C ASN A 43 21.99 23.69 40.06
N LYS A 44 21.48 22.55 39.57
CA LYS A 44 20.47 21.77 40.26
C LYS A 44 21.14 21.06 41.44
N PRO A 45 20.82 21.37 42.70
CA PRO A 45 21.47 20.69 43.83
C PRO A 45 21.13 19.19 43.80
N THR A 46 22.13 18.36 43.77
CA THR A 46 22.05 16.92 44.01
C THR A 46 21.65 16.76 45.48
N LYS A 47 20.36 16.55 45.74
CA LYS A 47 19.92 16.14 47.08
C LYS A 47 20.28 14.67 47.27
N GLU A 48 21.30 14.39 48.05
CA GLU A 48 21.46 13.11 48.74
C GLU A 48 20.24 12.91 49.66
N ILE A 49 19.49 11.85 49.41
CA ILE A 49 18.37 11.48 50.25
C ILE A 49 18.91 10.52 51.30
N GLN A 50 19.15 11.02 52.51
CA GLN A 50 19.21 10.19 53.70
C GLN A 50 17.79 9.74 54.04
N VAL A 51 17.57 8.43 54.09
CA VAL A 51 16.29 7.81 54.43
C VAL A 51 16.18 7.75 55.94
N GLU A 52 15.45 8.69 56.54
CA GLU A 52 14.86 8.48 57.85
C GLU A 52 13.35 8.25 57.70
N LYS A 53 12.90 7.10 58.18
CA LYS A 53 11.49 6.71 58.20
C LYS A 53 10.81 7.45 59.35
N THR A 54 9.98 8.44 59.04
CA THR A 54 8.85 8.84 59.87
C THR A 54 7.61 8.85 59.00
N VAL A 55 6.61 8.08 59.43
CA VAL A 55 5.30 7.96 58.80
C VAL A 55 4.56 9.27 59.04
N ASP A 56 4.48 10.13 58.00
CA ASP A 56 3.64 11.32 58.03
C ASP A 56 2.61 11.21 56.89
N GLU A 57 1.31 11.30 57.24
CA GLU A 57 0.14 11.03 56.42
C GLU A 57 -0.13 12.07 55.29
N ASN A 58 0.85 12.87 54.91
CA ASN A 58 0.73 13.84 53.80
C ASN A 58 1.61 13.49 52.61
N VAL A 59 1.39 12.31 52.03
CA VAL A 59 1.97 11.97 50.71
C VAL A 59 1.28 12.82 49.63
N GLN A 60 1.97 13.83 49.10
CA GLN A 60 1.58 14.47 47.84
C GLN A 60 1.48 13.42 46.73
N LYS A 61 0.27 12.89 46.51
CA LYS A 61 -0.02 11.91 45.48
C LYS A 61 0.44 12.45 44.13
N ARG A 62 1.30 11.70 43.42
CA ARG A 62 1.74 12.03 42.07
C ARG A 62 0.55 12.04 41.11
N ARG A 63 0.63 12.80 40.01
CA ARG A 63 -0.47 12.98 39.05
C ARG A 63 -1.12 11.68 38.56
N GLY A 64 -0.39 10.55 38.47
CA GLY A 64 -0.90 9.23 38.07
C GLY A 64 -1.76 8.55 39.15
N ASP A 65 -1.61 8.89 40.42
CA ASP A 65 -2.32 8.22 41.53
C ASP A 65 -3.81 8.55 41.52
N TYR A 66 -4.19 9.78 41.18
CA TYR A 66 -5.59 10.22 41.13
C TYR A 66 -6.40 9.53 40.05
N TYR A 67 -5.82 9.31 38.85
CA TYR A 67 -6.46 8.59 37.77
C TYR A 67 -6.75 7.13 38.18
N ALA A 68 -5.75 6.43 38.73
CA ALA A 68 -5.89 5.05 39.16
C ALA A 68 -6.94 4.92 40.30
N ILE A 69 -6.97 5.87 41.26
CA ILE A 69 -7.95 5.89 42.33
C ILE A 69 -9.35 6.13 41.79
N MET A 70 -9.53 7.07 40.88
CA MET A 70 -10.82 7.39 40.27
C MET A 70 -11.36 6.20 39.47
N LYS A 71 -10.49 5.50 38.70
CA LYS A 71 -10.85 4.27 37.97
C LYS A 71 -11.26 3.16 38.91
N LYS A 72 -10.49 2.89 39.97
CA LYS A 72 -10.77 1.86 41.01
C LYS A 72 -12.07 2.12 41.79
N LYS A 73 -12.39 3.39 42.04
CA LYS A 73 -13.60 3.81 42.81
C LYS A 73 -14.80 4.14 41.93
N ASN A 74 -14.72 3.90 40.63
CA ASN A 74 -15.76 4.15 39.63
C ASN A 74 -16.23 5.62 39.53
N PHE A 75 -15.40 6.57 39.93
CA PHE A 75 -15.75 8.00 39.96
C PHE A 75 -15.90 8.58 38.55
N PHE A 76 -15.28 8.00 37.53
CA PHE A 76 -15.47 8.44 36.15
C PHE A 76 -16.92 8.24 35.70
N ASN A 77 -17.49 7.05 35.89
CA ASN A 77 -18.87 6.77 35.57
C ASN A 77 -19.83 7.61 36.42
N ASP A 78 -19.57 7.76 37.73
CA ASP A 78 -20.40 8.60 38.59
C ASP A 78 -20.47 10.06 38.09
N ILE A 79 -19.36 10.60 37.55
CA ILE A 79 -19.34 11.97 37.00
C ILE A 79 -20.05 12.03 35.67
N LEU A 80 -19.84 11.05 34.77
CA LEU A 80 -20.43 11.02 33.41
C LEU A 80 -21.95 10.81 33.46
N GLU A 81 -22.43 10.00 34.42
CA GLU A 81 -23.85 9.76 34.65
C GLU A 81 -24.54 10.85 35.53
N GLY A 82 -23.80 11.86 35.91
CA GLY A 82 -24.31 12.98 36.72
C GLY A 82 -24.60 12.64 38.20
N LYS A 83 -24.15 11.47 38.67
CA LYS A 83 -24.32 11.03 40.06
C LYS A 83 -23.48 11.81 41.04
N LYS A 84 -22.33 12.31 40.62
CA LYS A 84 -21.39 13.15 41.38
C LYS A 84 -20.86 14.31 40.52
N THR A 85 -20.65 15.43 41.16
CA THR A 85 -19.97 16.57 40.51
C THR A 85 -18.45 16.43 40.63
N LYS A 86 -17.72 17.07 39.71
CA LYS A 86 -16.25 17.14 39.77
C LYS A 86 -15.74 17.78 41.07
N LYS A 87 -16.51 18.69 41.66
CA LYS A 87 -16.18 19.33 42.97
C LYS A 87 -16.30 18.35 44.13
N GLU A 88 -17.35 17.54 44.14
CA GLU A 88 -17.54 16.52 45.18
C GLU A 88 -16.43 15.46 45.16
N VAL A 89 -16.10 14.97 43.94
CA VAL A 89 -14.99 14.02 43.78
C VAL A 89 -13.65 14.65 44.19
N ALA A 90 -13.43 15.92 43.85
CA ALA A 90 -12.23 16.67 44.25
C ALA A 90 -12.10 16.78 45.78
N ASN A 91 -13.21 17.05 46.47
CA ASN A 91 -13.25 17.08 47.94
C ASN A 91 -12.94 15.70 48.53
N ILE A 92 -13.56 14.61 48.01
CA ILE A 92 -13.32 13.24 48.47
C ILE A 92 -11.83 12.84 48.31
N LEU A 93 -11.20 13.29 47.23
CA LEU A 93 -9.80 12.97 46.90
C LEU A 93 -8.80 13.96 47.47
N SER A 94 -9.26 15.01 48.17
CA SER A 94 -8.44 16.11 48.70
C SER A 94 -7.54 16.72 47.60
N CYS A 95 -8.11 16.98 46.41
CA CYS A 95 -7.40 17.55 45.28
C CYS A 95 -8.18 18.73 44.65
N SER A 96 -7.60 19.41 43.66
CA SER A 96 -8.28 20.50 42.97
C SER A 96 -9.30 19.98 41.94
N PRO A 97 -10.44 20.67 41.70
CA PRO A 97 -11.38 20.34 40.66
C PRO A 97 -10.74 20.27 39.24
N SER A 98 -9.69 21.06 39.01
CA SER A 98 -8.92 21.02 37.78
C SER A 98 -8.13 19.72 37.60
N THR A 99 -7.71 19.07 38.70
CA THR A 99 -7.07 17.74 38.71
C THR A 99 -8.08 16.68 38.27
N VAL A 100 -9.29 16.71 38.83
CA VAL A 100 -10.39 15.81 38.44
C VAL A 100 -10.79 16.02 36.99
N SER A 101 -10.91 17.27 36.52
CA SER A 101 -11.25 17.57 35.13
C SER A 101 -10.22 17.00 34.14
N ARG A 102 -8.92 17.09 34.48
CA ARG A 102 -7.85 16.50 33.64
C ARG A 102 -7.88 14.98 33.65
N ALA A 103 -8.19 14.36 34.80
CA ALA A 103 -8.33 12.90 34.89
C ALA A 103 -9.55 12.40 34.10
N VAL A 104 -10.67 13.12 34.11
CA VAL A 104 -11.87 12.81 33.29
C VAL A 104 -11.57 12.96 31.82
N ALA A 105 -10.87 14.01 31.38
CA ALA A 105 -10.48 14.17 29.97
C ALA A 105 -9.58 13.00 29.51
N ALA A 106 -8.58 12.61 30.31
CA ALA A 106 -7.73 11.47 30.02
C ALA A 106 -8.52 10.14 29.97
N TYR A 107 -9.50 9.96 30.83
CA TYR A 107 -10.36 8.77 30.81
C TYR A 107 -11.23 8.69 29.54
N LEU A 108 -11.82 9.80 29.10
CA LEU A 108 -12.57 9.83 27.85
C LEU A 108 -11.69 9.54 26.64
N GLU A 109 -10.46 10.07 26.64
CA GLU A 109 -9.46 9.78 25.60
C GLU A 109 -9.07 8.29 25.60
N ASP A 110 -8.90 7.65 26.78
CA ASP A 110 -8.61 6.23 26.88
C ASP A 110 -9.81 5.36 26.39
N VAL A 111 -11.05 5.73 26.76
CA VAL A 111 -12.28 5.04 26.28
C VAL A 111 -12.41 5.14 24.78
N GLU A 112 -12.13 6.33 24.20
CA GLU A 112 -12.15 6.50 22.75
C GLU A 112 -11.06 5.66 22.06
N LYS A 113 -9.86 5.56 22.65
CA LYS A 113 -8.79 4.68 22.15
C LYS A 113 -9.18 3.20 22.23
N GLU A 114 -9.78 2.77 23.35
CA GLU A 114 -10.26 1.40 23.51
C GLU A 114 -11.33 1.06 22.45
N ALA A 115 -12.31 1.94 22.22
CA ALA A 115 -13.33 1.76 21.18
C ALA A 115 -12.74 1.70 19.75
N LYS A 116 -11.71 2.51 19.47
CA LYS A 116 -10.97 2.44 18.19
C LYS A 116 -10.19 1.14 18.06
N LEU A 117 -9.60 0.62 19.14
CA LEU A 117 -8.91 -0.67 19.15
C LEU A 117 -9.88 -1.83 18.93
N GLU A 118 -11.07 -1.80 19.55
CA GLU A 118 -12.12 -2.81 19.32
C GLU A 118 -12.58 -2.83 17.87
N LYS A 119 -12.77 -1.66 17.24
CA LYS A 119 -13.09 -1.58 15.80
C LYS A 119 -11.99 -2.16 14.91
N ARG A 120 -10.72 -2.08 15.33
CA ARG A 120 -9.56 -2.61 14.58
C ARG A 120 -9.37 -4.12 14.74
N GLY A 121 -9.90 -4.74 15.80
CA GLY A 121 -9.64 -6.13 16.16
C GLY A 121 -8.24 -6.37 16.75
N ASP A 122 -7.87 -7.63 16.93
CA ASP A 122 -6.53 -8.02 17.40
C ASP A 122 -5.49 -7.60 16.34
N PRO A 123 -4.45 -6.82 16.69
CA PRO A 123 -3.41 -6.41 15.77
C PRO A 123 -2.61 -7.58 15.18
N PHE A 124 -2.73 -8.77 15.74
CA PHE A 124 -2.08 -10.00 15.27
C PHE A 124 -3.06 -10.97 14.57
N GLU A 125 -4.36 -10.75 14.69
CA GLU A 125 -5.39 -11.58 14.06
C GLU A 125 -6.09 -10.77 12.97
N LEU A 126 -5.99 -11.24 11.72
CA LEU A 126 -6.62 -10.59 10.58
C LEU A 126 -8.14 -10.84 10.60
N GLN A 127 -8.89 -9.97 11.24
CA GLN A 127 -10.36 -9.98 11.24
C GLN A 127 -10.91 -9.28 9.98
N ALA A 128 -10.55 -9.80 8.82
CA ALA A 128 -10.97 -9.27 7.54
C ALA A 128 -11.69 -10.35 6.73
N ASP A 129 -12.85 -10.01 6.21
CA ASP A 129 -13.63 -10.85 5.31
C ASP A 129 -14.25 -10.01 4.19
N VAL A 130 -14.84 -10.68 3.19
CA VAL A 130 -15.40 -10.02 2.00
C VAL A 130 -16.53 -9.05 2.35
N ASN A 131 -17.45 -9.47 3.25
CA ASN A 131 -18.60 -8.64 3.60
C ASN A 131 -18.16 -7.40 4.36
N SER A 132 -17.27 -7.55 5.35
CA SER A 132 -16.73 -6.41 6.08
C SER A 132 -15.94 -5.45 5.20
N PHE A 133 -15.31 -5.92 4.12
CA PHE A 133 -14.70 -5.04 3.12
C PHE A 133 -15.75 -4.29 2.29
N VAL A 134 -16.82 -4.95 1.87
CA VAL A 134 -17.91 -4.31 1.11
C VAL A 134 -18.57 -3.22 1.95
N ASP A 135 -18.93 -3.54 3.21
CA ASP A 135 -19.53 -2.58 4.15
C ASP A 135 -18.58 -1.39 4.39
N PHE A 136 -17.30 -1.66 4.58
CA PHE A 136 -16.28 -0.63 4.73
C PHE A 136 -16.17 0.25 3.47
N ARG A 137 -16.21 -0.36 2.28
CA ARG A 137 -16.17 0.37 1.01
C ARG A 137 -17.39 1.27 0.85
N ASP A 138 -18.57 0.78 1.16
CA ASP A 138 -19.82 1.55 1.08
C ASP A 138 -19.87 2.70 2.10
N GLN A 139 -19.26 2.51 3.26
CA GLN A 139 -19.24 3.52 4.32
C GLN A 139 -18.25 4.67 4.05
N TYR A 140 -17.09 4.37 3.48
CA TYR A 140 -15.99 5.35 3.45
C TYR A 140 -15.63 5.85 2.05
N PHE A 141 -16.07 5.20 0.97
CA PHE A 141 -15.65 5.60 -0.38
C PHE A 141 -16.85 5.98 -1.25
N LEU A 142 -16.72 7.13 -1.88
CA LEU A 142 -17.70 7.61 -2.84
C LEU A 142 -17.02 7.82 -4.20
N THR A 143 -17.79 7.59 -5.27
CA THR A 143 -17.37 7.95 -6.63
C THR A 143 -17.30 9.47 -6.78
N GLU A 144 -16.66 9.96 -7.85
CA GLU A 144 -16.63 11.39 -8.19
C GLU A 144 -18.02 12.03 -8.24
N GLN A 145 -19.10 11.24 -8.48
CA GLN A 145 -20.46 11.70 -8.47
C GLN A 145 -21.14 11.61 -7.10
N GLY A 146 -20.39 11.30 -6.04
CA GLY A 146 -20.92 11.16 -4.67
C GLY A 146 -21.81 9.93 -4.43
N LYS A 147 -21.66 8.88 -5.26
CA LYS A 147 -22.40 7.61 -5.11
C LYS A 147 -21.48 6.54 -4.54
N ASN A 148 -22.05 5.55 -3.87
CA ASN A 148 -21.33 4.37 -3.43
C ASN A 148 -20.74 3.61 -4.62
N TYR A 149 -19.57 2.99 -4.40
CA TYR A 149 -18.99 2.09 -5.38
C TYR A 149 -19.79 0.79 -5.43
N GLU A 150 -20.18 0.37 -6.62
CA GLU A 150 -20.67 -0.99 -6.83
C GLU A 150 -19.50 -1.97 -6.63
N THR A 151 -19.74 -3.05 -5.87
CA THR A 151 -18.78 -4.16 -5.71
C THR A 151 -19.41 -5.43 -6.29
N PRO A 152 -19.30 -5.68 -7.60
CA PRO A 152 -19.88 -6.83 -8.26
C PRO A 152 -19.24 -8.14 -7.79
N ASP A 153 -19.90 -9.28 -8.04
CA ASP A 153 -19.50 -10.58 -7.51
C ASP A 153 -18.10 -11.02 -7.95
N PHE A 154 -17.66 -10.65 -9.15
CA PHE A 154 -16.29 -10.93 -9.58
C PHE A 154 -15.26 -10.18 -8.72
N GLN A 155 -15.51 -8.93 -8.31
CA GLN A 155 -14.66 -8.19 -7.40
C GLN A 155 -14.71 -8.77 -5.98
N LYS A 156 -15.86 -9.22 -5.49
CA LYS A 156 -15.96 -9.94 -4.21
C LYS A 156 -15.14 -11.22 -4.23
N LYS A 157 -15.17 -11.97 -5.35
CA LYS A 157 -14.33 -13.15 -5.56
C LYS A 157 -12.84 -12.80 -5.49
N TRP A 158 -12.41 -11.68 -6.10
CA TRP A 158 -11.02 -11.22 -6.00
C TRP A 158 -10.64 -10.92 -4.57
N ILE A 159 -11.45 -10.16 -3.83
CA ILE A 159 -11.18 -9.85 -2.43
C ILE A 159 -11.06 -11.10 -1.58
N GLY A 160 -11.97 -12.08 -1.76
CA GLY A 160 -11.87 -13.36 -1.06
C GLY A 160 -10.57 -14.09 -1.34
N ALA A 161 -10.13 -14.15 -2.60
CA ALA A 161 -8.88 -14.78 -2.98
C ALA A 161 -7.64 -14.00 -2.47
N ILE A 162 -7.68 -12.66 -2.46
CA ILE A 162 -6.59 -11.84 -1.90
C ILE A 162 -6.48 -12.06 -0.39
N LEU A 163 -7.59 -12.08 0.34
CA LEU A 163 -7.60 -12.37 1.78
C LEU A 163 -7.08 -13.77 2.09
N ASP A 164 -7.46 -14.76 1.28
CA ASP A 164 -6.94 -16.12 1.40
C ASP A 164 -5.43 -16.19 1.11
N SER A 165 -4.97 -15.45 0.11
CA SER A 165 -3.53 -15.30 -0.19
C SER A 165 -2.75 -14.73 1.00
N ILE A 166 -3.26 -13.69 1.66
CA ILE A 166 -2.63 -13.09 2.85
C ILE A 166 -2.62 -14.08 4.01
N LYS A 167 -3.76 -14.72 4.27
CA LYS A 167 -3.92 -15.64 5.39
C LYS A 167 -3.00 -16.86 5.33
N HIS A 168 -2.76 -17.37 4.12
CA HIS A 168 -2.03 -18.62 3.91
C HIS A 168 -0.71 -18.45 3.16
N GLY A 169 -0.25 -17.20 2.95
CA GLY A 169 1.00 -16.94 2.25
C GLY A 169 1.01 -17.46 0.81
N LYS A 170 -0.13 -17.40 0.09
CA LYS A 170 -0.27 -17.97 -1.26
C LYS A 170 0.18 -17.00 -2.35
N ARG A 171 0.34 -17.53 -3.56
CA ARG A 171 0.52 -16.78 -4.80
C ARG A 171 -0.79 -16.76 -5.57
N LEU A 172 -1.29 -15.57 -5.86
CA LEU A 172 -2.53 -15.35 -6.57
C LEU A 172 -2.29 -14.49 -7.81
N MET A 173 -2.79 -14.91 -8.95
CA MET A 173 -2.85 -14.09 -10.15
C MET A 173 -4.29 -13.86 -10.58
N ILE A 174 -4.62 -12.60 -10.84
CA ILE A 174 -5.93 -12.17 -11.35
C ILE A 174 -5.72 -11.50 -12.69
N LEU A 175 -6.19 -12.11 -13.76
CA LEU A 175 -6.25 -11.48 -15.07
C LEU A 175 -7.65 -10.94 -15.30
N SER A 176 -7.75 -9.66 -15.54
CA SER A 176 -9.02 -8.98 -15.73
C SER A 176 -8.92 -7.91 -16.80
N PRO A 177 -9.98 -7.68 -17.58
CA PRO A 177 -9.98 -6.67 -18.62
C PRO A 177 -9.70 -5.26 -18.12
N PRO A 178 -9.22 -4.34 -18.96
CA PRO A 178 -9.11 -2.93 -18.63
C PRO A 178 -10.46 -2.34 -18.19
N ARG A 179 -10.40 -1.29 -17.36
CA ARG A 179 -11.58 -0.54 -16.92
C ARG A 179 -12.59 -1.31 -16.06
N HIS A 180 -12.20 -2.46 -15.49
CA HIS A 180 -13.02 -3.24 -14.55
C HIS A 180 -12.67 -2.96 -13.07
N GLY A 181 -12.02 -1.83 -12.79
CA GLY A 181 -11.84 -1.30 -11.43
C GLY A 181 -10.76 -2.00 -10.60
N LYS A 182 -9.72 -2.60 -11.25
CA LYS A 182 -8.61 -3.29 -10.57
C LYS A 182 -7.92 -2.38 -9.54
N THR A 183 -7.33 -1.30 -10.01
CA THR A 183 -6.52 -0.39 -9.19
C THR A 183 -7.34 0.31 -8.11
N ASP A 184 -8.56 0.77 -8.43
CA ASP A 184 -9.45 1.39 -7.42
C ASP A 184 -9.81 0.41 -6.29
N LEU A 185 -10.13 -0.84 -6.67
CA LEU A 185 -10.45 -1.88 -5.69
C LEU A 185 -9.25 -2.17 -4.77
N LEU A 186 -8.05 -2.30 -5.35
CA LEU A 186 -6.81 -2.52 -4.58
C LEU A 186 -6.46 -1.33 -3.69
N THR A 187 -6.68 -0.09 -4.16
CA THR A 187 -6.50 1.11 -3.35
C THR A 187 -7.39 1.08 -2.11
N HIS A 188 -8.71 0.86 -2.31
CA HIS A 188 -9.65 0.75 -1.19
C HIS A 188 -9.34 -0.44 -0.28
N PHE A 189 -8.90 -1.55 -0.84
CA PHE A 189 -8.47 -2.73 -0.09
C PHE A 189 -7.24 -2.45 0.77
N CYS A 190 -6.24 -1.73 0.26
CA CYS A 190 -5.07 -1.34 1.05
C CYS A 190 -5.45 -0.43 2.22
N VAL A 191 -6.34 0.56 2.00
CA VAL A 191 -6.85 1.41 3.08
C VAL A 191 -7.58 0.56 4.13
N TYR A 192 -8.46 -0.35 3.70
CA TYR A 192 -9.16 -1.27 4.59
C TYR A 192 -8.20 -2.10 5.42
N MET A 193 -7.19 -2.71 4.80
CA MET A 193 -6.18 -3.52 5.48
C MET A 193 -5.38 -2.72 6.51
N ILE A 194 -5.01 -1.49 6.19
CA ILE A 194 -4.29 -0.58 7.10
C ILE A 194 -5.18 -0.21 8.29
N CYS A 195 -6.46 0.03 8.09
CA CYS A 195 -7.41 0.30 9.16
C CYS A 195 -7.64 -0.91 10.07
N LYS A 196 -7.72 -2.12 9.50
CA LYS A 196 -7.91 -3.37 10.26
C LYS A 196 -6.63 -3.84 10.96
N ASN A 197 -5.47 -3.68 10.32
CA ASN A 197 -4.18 -4.02 10.89
C ASN A 197 -3.16 -2.89 10.62
N PRO A 198 -2.99 -1.93 11.54
CA PRO A 198 -2.05 -0.82 11.35
C PRO A 198 -0.57 -1.26 11.34
N ASN A 199 -0.27 -2.51 11.69
CA ASN A 199 1.08 -3.08 11.66
C ASN A 199 1.43 -3.73 10.32
N ILE A 200 0.47 -3.86 9.38
CA ILE A 200 0.66 -4.47 8.07
C ILE A 200 1.76 -3.78 7.27
N ARG A 201 2.48 -4.56 6.49
CA ARG A 201 3.54 -4.13 5.58
C ARG A 201 3.13 -4.50 4.16
N ILE A 202 2.83 -3.52 3.35
CA ILE A 202 2.38 -3.71 1.97
C ILE A 202 3.46 -3.19 1.01
N MET A 203 3.75 -3.96 -0.03
CA MET A 203 4.60 -3.57 -1.14
C MET A 203 3.74 -3.48 -2.40
N TRP A 204 3.64 -2.30 -2.98
CA TRP A 204 2.91 -2.07 -4.24
C TRP A 204 3.89 -1.90 -5.39
N CYS A 205 3.83 -2.82 -6.33
CA CYS A 205 4.67 -2.82 -7.52
C CYS A 205 3.84 -2.43 -8.74
N GLY A 206 4.31 -1.48 -9.52
CA GLY A 206 3.69 -1.03 -10.78
C GLY A 206 4.63 -1.17 -11.97
N GLY A 207 4.11 -0.99 -13.18
CA GLY A 207 4.88 -1.06 -14.44
C GLY A 207 6.07 -0.09 -14.49
N ASN A 208 6.02 0.99 -13.75
CA ASN A 208 7.15 1.89 -13.46
C ASN A 208 6.95 2.56 -12.09
N GLU A 209 7.96 3.34 -11.64
CA GLU A 209 7.94 3.96 -10.33
C GLU A 209 6.84 5.01 -10.18
N ASP A 210 6.54 5.77 -11.22
CA ASP A 210 5.52 6.83 -11.17
C ASP A 210 4.11 6.22 -11.05
N ILE A 211 3.84 5.14 -11.79
CA ILE A 211 2.56 4.40 -11.69
C ILE A 211 2.38 3.86 -10.27
N ALA A 212 3.41 3.22 -9.71
CA ALA A 212 3.36 2.71 -8.33
C ALA A 212 3.17 3.85 -7.32
N ARG A 213 3.84 4.98 -7.48
CA ARG A 213 3.70 6.16 -6.62
C ARG A 213 2.31 6.78 -6.71
N ASN A 214 1.69 6.81 -7.89
CA ASN A 214 0.33 7.31 -8.05
C ASN A 214 -0.67 6.44 -7.27
N SER A 215 -0.54 5.13 -7.34
CA SER A 215 -1.40 4.20 -6.60
C SER A 215 -1.21 4.34 -5.08
N VAL A 216 0.04 4.41 -4.61
CA VAL A 216 0.36 4.65 -3.19
C VAL A 216 -0.11 6.04 -2.75
N GLY A 217 -0.01 7.05 -3.63
CA GLY A 217 -0.53 8.40 -3.41
C GLY A 217 -2.04 8.42 -3.21
N ALA A 218 -2.79 7.62 -3.97
CA ALA A 218 -4.24 7.49 -3.81
C ALA A 218 -4.61 6.88 -2.45
N VAL A 219 -3.88 5.85 -1.99
CA VAL A 219 -4.06 5.30 -0.62
C VAL A 219 -3.77 6.37 0.43
N LEU A 220 -2.66 7.12 0.25
CA LEU A 220 -2.25 8.17 1.15
C LEU A 220 -3.30 9.29 1.25
N ASP A 221 -3.88 9.70 0.11
CA ASP A 221 -4.91 10.73 0.03
C ASP A 221 -6.15 10.36 0.87
N HIS A 222 -6.62 9.12 0.77
CA HIS A 222 -7.71 8.64 1.62
C HIS A 222 -7.37 8.68 3.11
N LEU A 223 -6.14 8.33 3.50
CA LEU A 223 -5.70 8.38 4.90
C LEU A 223 -5.50 9.82 5.42
N GLU A 224 -5.25 10.79 4.53
CA GLU A 224 -5.08 12.20 4.89
C GLU A 224 -6.39 12.98 4.91
N ASN A 225 -7.32 12.68 4.00
CA ASN A 225 -8.44 13.56 3.68
C ASN A 225 -9.83 12.94 3.93
N ASN A 226 -9.92 11.62 4.17
CA ASN A 226 -11.21 11.00 4.45
C ASN A 226 -11.56 11.15 5.94
N GLU A 227 -12.39 12.14 6.26
CA GLU A 227 -12.78 12.48 7.63
C GLU A 227 -13.39 11.28 8.39
N GLY A 228 -14.24 10.48 7.75
CA GLY A 228 -14.85 9.30 8.37
C GLY A 228 -13.81 8.26 8.76
N LEU A 229 -12.81 8.00 7.90
CA LEU A 229 -11.70 7.10 8.23
C LEU A 229 -10.84 7.64 9.36
N ILE A 230 -10.53 8.93 9.34
CA ILE A 230 -9.73 9.60 10.38
C ILE A 230 -10.45 9.53 11.72
N GLN A 231 -11.76 9.79 11.73
CA GLN A 231 -12.57 9.73 12.93
C GLN A 231 -12.62 8.32 13.53
N ASP A 232 -12.81 7.30 12.70
CA ASP A 232 -13.04 5.93 13.19
C ASP A 232 -11.75 5.14 13.43
N TYR A 233 -10.69 5.38 12.65
CA TYR A 233 -9.45 4.58 12.66
C TYR A 233 -8.18 5.39 12.89
N GLY A 234 -8.19 6.72 12.73
CA GLY A 234 -7.05 7.59 12.99
C GLY A 234 -6.71 7.69 14.48
N ASP A 235 -5.48 8.09 14.80
CA ASP A 235 -5.16 8.61 16.12
C ASP A 235 -5.74 10.03 16.30
N TRP A 236 -5.55 10.62 17.48
CA TRP A 236 -6.00 12.00 17.77
C TRP A 236 -5.53 13.04 16.73
N ASP A 237 -4.45 12.77 15.98
CA ASP A 237 -3.88 13.61 14.91
C ASP A 237 -3.98 12.91 13.52
N GLY A 238 -4.88 11.93 13.37
CA GLY A 238 -5.10 11.16 12.15
C GLY A 238 -4.11 10.02 11.96
N PHE A 239 -3.81 9.68 10.70
CA PHE A 239 -2.88 8.60 10.35
C PHE A 239 -1.43 9.11 10.19
N ARG A 240 -1.24 10.41 10.01
CA ARG A 240 0.07 11.00 9.75
C ARG A 240 0.93 11.02 11.01
N PRO A 241 2.18 10.49 10.97
CA PRO A 241 3.07 10.57 12.12
C PRO A 241 3.43 12.03 12.44
N SER A 242 3.43 12.38 13.72
CA SER A 242 3.99 13.65 14.15
C SER A 242 5.49 13.73 13.79
N ASN A 243 5.99 14.90 13.38
CA ASN A 243 7.36 15.15 12.91
C ASN A 243 8.50 14.72 13.88
N ARG A 244 8.19 14.11 15.02
CA ARG A 244 9.15 13.72 16.07
C ARG A 244 9.81 12.37 15.89
N GLY A 245 9.41 11.56 14.89
CA GLY A 245 9.88 10.17 14.77
C GLY A 245 10.66 9.81 13.51
N GLY A 246 10.88 10.73 12.55
CA GLY A 246 11.61 10.42 11.31
C GLY A 246 10.93 9.42 10.38
N LYS A 247 9.65 9.12 10.60
CA LYS A 247 8.87 8.20 9.77
C LYS A 247 8.52 8.90 8.44
N SER A 248 8.68 8.19 7.33
CA SER A 248 8.34 8.69 6.00
C SER A 248 6.83 8.83 5.84
N TRP A 249 6.41 9.90 5.16
CA TRP A 249 5.02 10.16 4.78
C TRP A 249 4.99 10.78 3.38
N SER A 250 5.00 9.94 2.37
CA SER A 250 5.04 10.34 0.96
C SER A 250 4.48 9.25 0.05
N SER A 251 4.16 9.57 -1.20
CA SER A 251 3.71 8.61 -2.21
C SER A 251 4.75 7.54 -2.57
N SER A 252 6.04 7.73 -2.24
CA SER A 252 7.03 6.67 -2.42
C SER A 252 6.97 5.63 -1.30
N GLN A 253 6.69 6.05 -0.07
CA GLN A 253 6.46 5.18 1.07
C GLN A 253 5.92 5.96 2.26
N PHE A 254 5.15 5.29 3.11
CA PHE A 254 4.70 5.88 4.37
C PHE A 254 4.54 4.84 5.48
N THR A 255 4.54 5.33 6.72
CA THR A 255 4.25 4.55 7.92
C THR A 255 3.20 5.28 8.73
N VAL A 256 2.06 4.63 9.03
CA VAL A 256 0.96 5.23 9.78
C VAL A 256 1.32 5.46 11.26
N ALA A 257 0.80 6.53 11.84
CA ALA A 257 0.95 6.85 13.27
C ALA A 257 0.30 5.78 14.17
N THR A 258 -0.79 5.21 13.69
CA THR A 258 -1.61 4.22 14.39
C THR A 258 -0.94 2.85 14.59
N ARG A 259 0.30 2.66 14.09
CA ARG A 259 1.07 1.42 14.27
C ARG A 259 1.34 1.17 15.76
N THR A 260 0.95 -0.01 16.25
CA THR A 260 1.03 -0.38 17.67
C THR A 260 2.32 -1.13 18.01
N VAL A 261 2.90 -1.88 17.08
CA VAL A 261 4.12 -2.66 17.29
C VAL A 261 5.36 -1.82 16.99
N SER A 262 6.26 -1.70 17.97
CA SER A 262 7.55 -1.02 17.80
C SER A 262 8.59 -1.93 17.12
N GLY A 263 9.60 -1.32 16.48
CA GLY A 263 10.72 -2.06 15.88
C GLY A 263 10.48 -2.60 14.47
N ILE A 264 9.27 -2.48 13.91
CA ILE A 264 9.02 -2.81 12.51
C ILE A 264 9.77 -1.82 11.61
N LYS A 265 10.77 -2.31 10.86
CA LYS A 265 11.64 -1.50 9.99
C LYS A 265 10.95 -1.12 8.67
N SER A 266 10.19 -2.06 8.09
CA SER A 266 9.50 -1.82 6.82
C SER A 266 8.35 -0.81 6.99
N PRO A 267 8.11 0.08 6.00
CA PRO A 267 6.97 1.01 6.04
C PRO A 267 5.62 0.27 6.01
N THR A 268 4.53 0.98 6.26
CA THR A 268 3.17 0.44 6.11
C THR A 268 2.87 0.16 4.64
N LEU A 269 3.22 1.08 3.75
CA LEU A 269 3.09 0.90 2.30
C LEU A 269 4.31 1.51 1.60
N VAL A 270 4.80 0.82 0.56
CA VAL A 270 5.91 1.27 -0.28
C VAL A 270 5.62 1.06 -1.76
N ALA A 271 5.92 2.06 -2.59
CA ALA A 271 5.86 2.00 -4.04
C ALA A 271 7.17 1.45 -4.62
N ILE A 272 7.06 0.51 -5.55
CA ILE A 272 8.19 -0.08 -6.28
C ILE A 272 7.86 -0.06 -7.77
N GLY A 273 8.68 0.53 -8.59
CA GLY A 273 8.59 0.39 -10.05
C GLY A 273 9.25 -0.89 -10.53
N LYS A 274 8.76 -1.46 -11.64
CA LYS A 274 9.42 -2.55 -12.35
C LYS A 274 10.89 -2.19 -12.64
N GLY A 275 11.82 -3.11 -12.40
CA GLY A 275 13.27 -2.88 -12.49
C GLY A 275 13.85 -2.20 -11.25
N GLY A 276 13.04 -1.72 -10.31
CA GLY A 276 13.48 -1.09 -9.08
C GLY A 276 14.17 -2.06 -8.12
N LYS A 277 15.11 -1.52 -7.31
CA LYS A 277 15.81 -2.29 -6.28
C LYS A 277 14.94 -2.41 -5.02
N ILE A 278 14.82 -3.62 -4.51
CA ILE A 278 14.10 -3.92 -3.27
C ILE A 278 15.12 -4.47 -2.27
N LEU A 279 15.64 -3.60 -1.40
CA LEU A 279 16.66 -4.00 -0.43
C LEU A 279 16.04 -4.14 0.97
N SER A 280 16.28 -5.30 1.62
CA SER A 280 16.01 -5.55 3.05
C SER A 280 14.64 -5.07 3.55
N ARG A 281 13.57 -5.34 2.79
CA ARG A 281 12.20 -5.02 3.17
C ARG A 281 11.36 -6.28 3.25
N ASP A 282 10.74 -6.47 4.39
CA ASP A 282 9.75 -7.53 4.58
C ASP A 282 8.37 -6.98 4.21
N ALA A 283 7.50 -7.86 3.71
CA ALA A 283 6.11 -7.54 3.40
C ALA A 283 5.18 -8.68 3.85
N ASP A 284 4.01 -8.31 4.32
CA ASP A 284 2.91 -9.23 4.60
C ASP A 284 2.07 -9.45 3.34
N LEU A 285 2.01 -8.42 2.49
CA LEU A 285 1.34 -8.44 1.19
C LEU A 285 2.21 -7.77 0.12
N ILE A 286 2.43 -8.46 -0.98
CA ILE A 286 3.03 -7.93 -2.21
C ILE A 286 1.93 -7.85 -3.26
N ILE A 287 1.69 -6.66 -3.80
CA ILE A 287 0.77 -6.39 -4.91
C ILE A 287 1.59 -6.02 -6.14
N ALA A 288 1.39 -6.70 -7.24
CA ALA A 288 1.94 -6.35 -8.55
C ALA A 288 0.78 -5.98 -9.48
N ASP A 289 0.55 -4.67 -9.65
CA ASP A 289 -0.57 -4.10 -10.40
C ASP A 289 -0.10 -3.60 -11.76
N ASP A 290 -0.65 -4.18 -12.83
CA ASP A 290 -0.35 -3.86 -14.24
C ASP A 290 1.16 -3.64 -14.49
N ILE A 291 2.00 -4.62 -14.09
CA ILE A 291 3.47 -4.53 -14.20
C ILE A 291 3.98 -4.68 -15.63
N GLU A 292 3.17 -5.15 -16.55
CA GLU A 292 3.46 -5.18 -17.98
C GLU A 292 2.46 -4.33 -18.76
N ASP A 293 2.97 -3.56 -19.69
CA ASP A 293 2.24 -2.80 -20.67
C ASP A 293 2.68 -3.22 -22.11
N HIS A 294 1.96 -2.75 -23.11
CA HIS A 294 2.28 -3.09 -24.49
C HIS A 294 3.72 -2.69 -24.86
N GLY A 295 4.17 -1.48 -24.46
CA GLY A 295 5.53 -1.01 -24.76
C GLY A 295 6.62 -1.89 -24.17
N SER A 296 6.40 -2.39 -22.96
CA SER A 296 7.36 -3.26 -22.24
C SER A 296 7.35 -4.71 -22.73
N THR A 297 6.37 -5.11 -23.56
CA THR A 297 6.23 -6.50 -24.03
C THR A 297 6.55 -6.71 -25.50
N VAL A 298 6.68 -5.64 -26.30
CA VAL A 298 6.99 -5.75 -27.75
C VAL A 298 8.34 -6.41 -27.98
N GLN A 299 9.39 -5.95 -27.31
CA GLN A 299 10.74 -6.45 -27.49
C GLN A 299 11.00 -7.72 -26.67
N PRO A 300 11.54 -8.81 -27.25
CA PRO A 300 11.90 -10.03 -26.50
C PRO A 300 12.80 -9.76 -25.30
N SER A 301 13.80 -8.89 -25.47
CA SER A 301 14.72 -8.50 -24.39
C SER A 301 14.02 -7.78 -23.24
N ALA A 302 13.00 -6.99 -23.52
CA ALA A 302 12.23 -6.30 -22.48
C ALA A 302 11.39 -7.30 -21.65
N ARG A 303 10.77 -8.30 -22.31
CA ARG A 303 10.06 -9.40 -21.63
C ARG A 303 11.01 -10.23 -20.75
N GLU A 304 12.19 -10.56 -21.28
CA GLU A 304 13.21 -11.27 -20.52
C GLU A 304 13.69 -10.47 -19.30
N ASN A 305 13.95 -9.18 -19.45
CA ASN A 305 14.30 -8.29 -18.33
C ASN A 305 13.21 -8.24 -17.26
N THR A 306 11.93 -8.23 -17.67
CA THR A 306 10.80 -8.31 -16.73
C THR A 306 10.81 -9.64 -15.97
N ARG A 307 10.97 -10.78 -16.67
CA ARG A 307 11.06 -12.11 -16.03
C ARG A 307 12.25 -12.24 -15.10
N ASN A 308 13.41 -11.71 -15.49
CA ASN A 308 14.61 -11.72 -14.64
C ASN A 308 14.41 -10.88 -13.38
N TRP A 309 13.92 -9.66 -13.50
CA TRP A 309 13.60 -8.82 -12.35
C TRP A 309 12.54 -9.46 -11.46
N TRP A 310 11.49 -10.02 -12.04
CA TRP A 310 10.46 -10.74 -11.33
C TRP A 310 11.05 -11.85 -10.46
N THR A 311 11.83 -12.74 -11.08
CA THR A 311 12.36 -13.93 -10.40
C THR A 311 13.42 -13.57 -9.37
N THR A 312 14.37 -12.70 -9.72
CA THR A 312 15.53 -12.41 -8.88
C THR A 312 15.25 -11.36 -7.81
N THR A 313 14.34 -10.42 -8.06
CA THR A 313 14.12 -9.27 -7.19
C THR A 313 12.78 -9.34 -6.46
N LEU A 314 11.66 -9.40 -7.17
CA LEU A 314 10.36 -9.32 -6.52
C LEU A 314 9.96 -10.64 -5.84
N GLN A 315 10.05 -11.76 -6.56
CA GLN A 315 9.67 -13.07 -6.03
C GLN A 315 10.56 -13.49 -4.84
N SER A 316 11.82 -13.05 -4.82
CA SER A 316 12.73 -13.30 -3.70
C SER A 316 12.34 -12.57 -2.39
N ARG A 317 11.34 -11.67 -2.42
CA ARG A 317 10.82 -10.98 -1.22
C ARG A 317 9.67 -11.72 -0.56
N LYS A 318 9.14 -12.75 -1.22
CA LYS A 318 8.06 -13.55 -0.68
C LYS A 318 8.60 -14.51 0.39
N GLU A 319 8.21 -14.27 1.62
CA GLU A 319 8.38 -15.20 2.75
C GLU A 319 7.20 -16.19 2.81
N GLU A 320 7.27 -17.19 3.68
CA GLU A 320 6.22 -18.20 3.84
C GLU A 320 4.84 -17.59 4.12
N HIS A 321 4.80 -16.61 5.01
CA HIS A 321 3.59 -15.89 5.42
C HIS A 321 3.17 -14.74 4.50
N THR A 322 3.99 -14.39 3.50
CA THR A 322 3.69 -13.26 2.60
C THR A 322 2.66 -13.64 1.54
N GLY A 323 1.51 -12.96 1.50
CA GLY A 323 0.59 -13.02 0.36
C GLY A 323 1.19 -12.31 -0.85
N MET A 324 1.16 -12.96 -2.03
CA MET A 324 1.66 -12.36 -3.27
C MET A 324 0.55 -12.35 -4.31
N VAL A 325 0.14 -11.15 -4.71
CA VAL A 325 -0.97 -10.91 -5.63
C VAL A 325 -0.47 -10.20 -6.89
N VAL A 326 -0.72 -10.81 -8.03
CA VAL A 326 -0.52 -10.20 -9.35
C VAL A 326 -1.89 -9.90 -9.93
N ILE A 327 -2.12 -8.68 -10.36
CA ILE A 327 -3.33 -8.31 -11.07
C ILE A 327 -2.97 -7.54 -12.34
N GLY A 328 -3.63 -7.85 -13.44
CA GLY A 328 -3.34 -7.20 -14.71
C GLY A 328 -4.21 -7.70 -15.85
N SER A 329 -3.87 -7.27 -17.06
CA SER A 329 -4.44 -7.76 -18.33
C SER A 329 -3.34 -8.23 -19.25
N ARG A 330 -3.62 -9.25 -20.08
CA ARG A 330 -2.66 -9.78 -21.07
C ARG A 330 -2.23 -8.69 -22.05
N GLN A 331 -0.94 -8.65 -22.33
CA GLN A 331 -0.35 -7.65 -23.23
C GLN A 331 0.39 -8.28 -24.41
N HIS A 332 0.84 -9.53 -24.26
CA HIS A 332 1.58 -10.27 -25.29
C HIS A 332 1.39 -11.77 -25.07
N PRO A 333 1.40 -12.63 -26.15
CA PRO A 333 1.35 -14.09 -25.99
C PRO A 333 2.44 -14.66 -25.07
N ASP A 334 3.65 -14.07 -25.09
CA ASP A 334 4.81 -14.43 -24.26
C ASP A 334 5.08 -13.35 -23.18
N ASP A 335 4.02 -12.84 -22.50
CA ASP A 335 4.16 -11.95 -21.37
C ASP A 335 4.47 -12.72 -20.07
N LEU A 336 4.84 -12.02 -19.01
CA LEU A 336 5.07 -12.62 -17.68
C LEU A 336 3.82 -13.41 -17.22
N TYR A 337 2.63 -12.88 -17.47
CA TYR A 337 1.38 -13.51 -17.05
C TYR A 337 1.17 -14.89 -17.70
N HIS A 338 1.62 -15.10 -18.97
CA HIS A 338 1.63 -16.41 -19.59
C HIS A 338 2.46 -17.44 -18.78
N HIS A 339 3.67 -17.06 -18.40
CA HIS A 339 4.54 -17.95 -17.62
C HIS A 339 4.01 -18.23 -16.21
N LEU A 340 3.30 -17.26 -15.62
CA LEU A 340 2.65 -17.48 -14.32
C LEU A 340 1.43 -18.39 -14.43
N LEU A 341 0.67 -18.32 -15.54
CA LEU A 341 -0.47 -19.22 -15.80
C LEU A 341 -0.05 -20.69 -15.87
N GLU A 342 1.12 -20.97 -16.44
CA GLU A 342 1.64 -22.33 -16.57
C GLU A 342 2.22 -22.88 -15.25
N ASN A 343 2.48 -22.00 -14.28
CA ASN A 343 3.11 -22.37 -13.02
C ASN A 343 2.08 -22.80 -11.98
N LYS A 344 2.06 -24.10 -11.64
CA LYS A 344 1.13 -24.70 -10.66
C LYS A 344 1.22 -24.13 -9.24
N ALA A 345 2.25 -23.35 -8.91
CA ALA A 345 2.37 -22.67 -7.63
C ALA A 345 1.50 -21.42 -7.52
N TRP A 346 0.83 -21.03 -8.61
CA TRP A 346 -0.07 -19.86 -8.67
C TRP A 346 -1.52 -20.32 -8.72
N GLU A 347 -2.32 -19.77 -7.80
CA GLU A 347 -3.78 -19.77 -7.95
C GLU A 347 -4.15 -18.69 -8.96
N THR A 348 -5.05 -18.99 -9.90
CA THR A 348 -5.35 -18.08 -11.01
C THR A 348 -6.85 -17.83 -11.14
N ILE A 349 -7.19 -16.55 -11.34
CA ILE A 349 -8.53 -16.11 -11.74
C ILE A 349 -8.36 -15.43 -13.09
N VAL A 350 -9.10 -15.90 -14.10
CA VAL A 350 -9.07 -15.31 -15.45
C VAL A 350 -10.48 -14.85 -15.79
N ASP A 351 -10.72 -13.56 -15.66
CA ASP A 351 -11.98 -12.94 -16.05
C ASP A 351 -11.89 -12.34 -17.44
N ARG A 352 -13.01 -12.31 -18.14
CA ARG A 352 -13.14 -11.82 -19.51
C ARG A 352 -14.26 -10.80 -19.56
N ALA A 353 -14.13 -9.77 -20.38
CA ALA A 353 -15.18 -8.77 -20.53
C ALA A 353 -16.50 -9.37 -21.03
N HIS A 354 -16.41 -10.47 -21.78
CA HIS A 354 -17.53 -11.21 -22.33
C HIS A 354 -17.18 -12.70 -22.42
N ASP A 355 -18.19 -13.57 -22.33
CA ASP A 355 -18.05 -15.01 -22.45
C ASP A 355 -17.52 -15.41 -23.84
N LEU A 356 -16.50 -16.27 -23.89
CA LEU A 356 -15.88 -16.68 -25.15
C LEU A 356 -16.76 -17.60 -26.01
N GLU A 357 -17.68 -18.33 -25.37
CA GLU A 357 -18.53 -19.33 -26.03
C GLU A 357 -19.71 -18.67 -26.75
N VAL A 358 -19.95 -17.38 -26.52
CA VAL A 358 -21.02 -16.60 -27.14
C VAL A 358 -20.41 -15.67 -28.18
N PRO A 359 -20.86 -15.74 -29.46
CA PRO A 359 -20.35 -14.85 -30.51
C PRO A 359 -20.64 -13.39 -30.15
N LEU A 360 -19.58 -12.59 -30.01
CA LEU A 360 -19.68 -11.19 -29.54
C LEU A 360 -20.50 -10.30 -30.49
N GLU A 361 -20.48 -10.59 -31.79
CA GLU A 361 -21.11 -9.80 -32.86
C GLU A 361 -22.53 -10.26 -33.21
N ASP A 362 -23.08 -11.28 -32.53
CA ASP A 362 -24.41 -11.79 -32.81
C ASP A 362 -25.49 -10.95 -32.09
N GLU A 363 -26.01 -9.95 -32.77
CA GLU A 363 -27.03 -9.03 -32.26
C GLU A 363 -28.36 -9.72 -31.85
N SER A 364 -28.57 -11.00 -32.18
CA SER A 364 -29.77 -11.75 -31.76
C SER A 364 -29.72 -12.21 -30.29
N ILE A 365 -28.54 -12.12 -29.64
CA ILE A 365 -28.28 -12.59 -28.29
C ILE A 365 -28.44 -11.45 -27.26
N ASP A 366 -29.06 -11.73 -26.13
CA ASP A 366 -29.01 -10.83 -24.97
C ASP A 366 -27.65 -10.91 -24.28
N HIS A 367 -26.71 -10.09 -24.70
CA HIS A 367 -25.35 -10.05 -24.18
C HIS A 367 -25.25 -9.58 -22.72
N THR A 368 -26.30 -9.00 -22.13
CA THR A 368 -26.28 -8.49 -20.76
C THR A 368 -25.84 -9.56 -19.75
N LYS A 369 -26.24 -10.81 -19.97
CA LYS A 369 -25.92 -11.96 -19.10
C LYS A 369 -24.52 -12.52 -19.32
N HIS A 370 -23.89 -12.16 -20.42
CA HIS A 370 -22.56 -12.64 -20.84
C HIS A 370 -21.45 -11.62 -20.59
N MET A 371 -21.82 -10.43 -20.12
CA MET A 371 -20.86 -9.38 -19.72
C MET A 371 -20.40 -9.55 -18.28
N LEU A 372 -19.12 -9.42 -18.02
CA LEU A 372 -18.53 -9.47 -16.67
C LEU A 372 -19.12 -8.36 -15.76
N TRP A 373 -19.38 -7.20 -16.31
CA TRP A 373 -19.94 -6.05 -15.57
C TRP A 373 -20.95 -5.27 -16.42
N SER A 374 -22.07 -5.88 -16.71
CA SER A 374 -23.09 -5.33 -17.60
C SER A 374 -23.62 -3.93 -17.20
N ASN A 375 -23.71 -3.64 -15.89
CA ASN A 375 -24.17 -2.35 -15.39
C ASN A 375 -23.22 -1.19 -15.73
N LYS A 376 -21.93 -1.43 -15.84
CA LYS A 376 -20.93 -0.38 -16.03
C LYS A 376 -20.20 -0.48 -17.37
N ARG A 377 -20.04 -1.70 -17.90
CA ARG A 377 -19.37 -2.01 -19.17
C ARG A 377 -20.32 -2.80 -20.05
N THR A 378 -21.16 -2.07 -20.78
CA THR A 378 -22.20 -2.68 -21.62
C THR A 378 -21.60 -3.36 -22.84
N HIS A 379 -22.34 -4.26 -23.46
CA HIS A 379 -21.96 -4.87 -24.75
C HIS A 379 -21.65 -3.81 -25.82
N LYS A 380 -22.50 -2.75 -25.91
CA LYS A 380 -22.25 -1.62 -26.82
C LYS A 380 -20.87 -0.99 -26.58
N TRP A 381 -20.51 -0.73 -25.33
CA TRP A 381 -19.16 -0.19 -25.01
C TRP A 381 -18.05 -1.14 -25.47
N LEU A 382 -18.22 -2.47 -25.29
CA LEU A 382 -17.23 -3.45 -25.71
C LEU A 382 -17.10 -3.51 -27.22
N MET A 383 -18.22 -3.42 -27.97
CA MET A 383 -18.22 -3.36 -29.44
C MET A 383 -17.54 -2.07 -29.97
N GLU A 384 -17.71 -0.94 -29.29
CA GLU A 384 -16.98 0.29 -29.61
C GLU A 384 -15.44 0.11 -29.45
N GLN A 385 -15.00 -0.63 -28.42
CA GLN A 385 -13.58 -0.95 -28.25
C GLN A 385 -13.08 -1.89 -29.34
N LEU A 386 -13.88 -2.90 -29.74
CA LEU A 386 -13.55 -3.80 -30.83
C LEU A 386 -13.42 -3.05 -32.16
N ALA A 387 -14.40 -2.22 -32.50
CA ALA A 387 -14.39 -1.44 -33.76
C ALA A 387 -13.18 -0.48 -33.80
N ALA A 388 -12.84 0.15 -32.69
CA ALA A 388 -11.65 1.00 -32.58
C ALA A 388 -10.36 0.21 -32.81
N ALA A 389 -10.26 -1.01 -32.28
CA ALA A 389 -9.11 -1.88 -32.47
C ALA A 389 -9.02 -2.37 -33.92
N GLU A 390 -10.12 -2.73 -34.54
CA GLU A 390 -10.16 -3.23 -35.94
C GLU A 390 -9.72 -2.19 -36.94
N THR A 391 -10.01 -0.90 -36.72
CA THR A 391 -9.53 0.18 -37.60
C THR A 391 -8.00 0.22 -37.73
N THR A 392 -7.29 -0.28 -36.73
CA THR A 392 -5.82 -0.33 -36.73
C THR A 392 -5.27 -1.75 -36.93
N GLY A 393 -6.12 -2.72 -37.35
CA GLY A 393 -5.72 -4.13 -37.47
C GLY A 393 -5.47 -4.86 -36.15
N GLY A 394 -5.95 -4.29 -35.02
CA GLY A 394 -5.65 -4.75 -33.69
C GLY A 394 -6.69 -5.70 -33.07
N ARG A 395 -7.54 -6.38 -33.83
CA ARG A 395 -8.53 -7.34 -33.31
C ARG A 395 -7.91 -8.37 -32.38
N ASN A 396 -6.77 -8.92 -32.71
CA ASN A 396 -6.05 -9.89 -31.90
C ASN A 396 -5.59 -9.29 -30.55
N ILE A 397 -5.18 -8.02 -30.56
CA ILE A 397 -4.81 -7.28 -29.35
C ILE A 397 -6.06 -7.08 -28.48
N PHE A 398 -7.19 -6.69 -29.08
CA PHE A 398 -8.45 -6.58 -28.36
C PHE A 398 -8.84 -7.91 -27.70
N GLU A 399 -8.81 -9.02 -28.43
CA GLU A 399 -9.14 -10.34 -27.88
C GLU A 399 -8.21 -10.74 -26.72
N MET A 400 -6.94 -10.45 -26.83
CA MET A 400 -5.97 -10.70 -25.77
C MET A 400 -6.23 -9.84 -24.53
N VAL A 401 -6.42 -8.54 -24.71
CA VAL A 401 -6.52 -7.56 -23.61
C VAL A 401 -7.90 -7.60 -22.94
N TYR A 402 -8.99 -7.69 -23.72
CA TYR A 402 -10.35 -7.65 -23.17
C TYR A 402 -10.93 -9.04 -22.88
N LEU A 403 -10.54 -10.05 -23.65
CA LEU A 403 -11.06 -11.39 -23.49
C LEU A 403 -10.03 -12.35 -22.85
N ASN A 404 -8.83 -11.85 -22.52
CA ASN A 404 -7.74 -12.65 -21.93
C ASN A 404 -7.51 -13.98 -22.70
N LYS A 405 -7.63 -13.94 -24.05
CA LYS A 405 -7.32 -15.09 -24.88
C LYS A 405 -5.82 -15.38 -24.86
N ALA A 406 -5.47 -16.65 -24.70
CA ALA A 406 -4.08 -17.07 -24.51
C ALA A 406 -3.20 -16.80 -25.76
N ILE A 407 -3.74 -16.97 -26.95
CA ILE A 407 -3.05 -16.72 -28.23
C ILE A 407 -4.08 -16.13 -29.19
N PRO A 408 -4.00 -14.83 -29.55
CA PRO A 408 -4.83 -14.28 -30.59
C PRO A 408 -4.48 -14.94 -31.93
N GLN A 409 -5.46 -15.50 -32.62
CA GLN A 409 -5.28 -16.01 -33.97
C GLN A 409 -4.77 -14.89 -34.88
N GLY A 410 -3.63 -15.08 -35.54
CA GLY A 410 -3.08 -14.14 -36.54
C GLY A 410 -1.93 -13.26 -36.09
N MET A 411 -1.42 -13.38 -34.85
CA MET A 411 -0.12 -12.79 -34.44
C MET A 411 1.08 -13.60 -34.95
N GLU A 412 0.88 -14.84 -35.37
CA GLU A 412 1.90 -15.62 -36.04
C GLU A 412 1.98 -15.19 -37.52
N LEU A 413 3.13 -14.69 -37.93
CA LEU A 413 3.44 -14.44 -39.34
C LEU A 413 3.22 -15.70 -40.16
N PHE A 414 3.44 -16.86 -39.55
CA PHE A 414 3.18 -18.18 -40.12
C PHE A 414 2.43 -19.03 -39.09
N THR A 415 1.20 -19.43 -39.42
CA THR A 415 0.44 -20.36 -38.54
C THR A 415 1.06 -21.75 -38.60
N ALA A 416 0.87 -22.55 -37.54
CA ALA A 416 1.31 -23.95 -37.53
C ALA A 416 0.76 -24.72 -38.76
N GLU A 417 -0.45 -24.40 -39.21
CA GLU A 417 -1.06 -24.98 -40.41
C GLU A 417 -0.36 -24.58 -41.70
N MET A 418 0.11 -23.30 -41.81
CA MET A 418 0.92 -22.87 -42.93
C MET A 418 2.27 -23.57 -42.97
N ILE A 419 2.92 -23.69 -41.79
CA ILE A 419 4.19 -24.43 -41.68
C ILE A 419 3.97 -25.90 -42.06
N ASP A 420 2.93 -26.54 -41.55
CA ASP A 420 2.62 -27.96 -41.80
C ASP A 420 2.31 -28.22 -43.27
N LYS A 421 1.66 -27.27 -43.98
CA LYS A 421 1.44 -27.33 -45.42
C LYS A 421 2.74 -27.16 -46.24
N CYS A 422 3.76 -26.50 -45.69
CA CYS A 422 5.06 -26.33 -46.33
C CYS A 422 6.00 -27.52 -46.07
N LEU A 423 5.70 -28.39 -45.10
CA LEU A 423 6.51 -29.54 -44.78
C LEU A 423 6.20 -30.73 -45.74
N ASP A 424 7.16 -31.13 -46.51
CA ASP A 424 7.08 -32.39 -47.28
C ASP A 424 7.37 -33.57 -46.34
N LYS A 425 6.30 -34.11 -45.75
CA LYS A 425 6.37 -35.25 -44.79
C LYS A 425 6.86 -36.56 -45.41
N SER A 426 6.98 -36.64 -46.75
CA SER A 426 7.51 -37.78 -47.48
C SER A 426 9.04 -37.84 -47.50
N ARG A 427 9.70 -36.70 -47.16
CA ARG A 427 11.17 -36.61 -47.20
C ARG A 427 11.77 -36.77 -45.80
N LYS A 428 12.90 -37.42 -45.72
CA LYS A 428 13.71 -37.55 -44.51
C LYS A 428 14.75 -36.42 -44.45
N LEU A 429 15.07 -35.92 -43.27
CA LEU A 429 16.14 -34.95 -43.04
C LEU A 429 17.45 -35.52 -43.61
N GLY A 430 18.10 -34.78 -44.54
CA GLY A 430 19.32 -35.21 -45.22
C GLY A 430 19.09 -35.91 -46.57
N ASP A 431 17.85 -36.14 -47.02
CA ASP A 431 17.55 -36.63 -48.36
C ASP A 431 17.77 -35.56 -49.43
N ILE A 432 18.80 -35.76 -50.21
CA ILE A 432 19.17 -34.83 -51.31
C ILE A 432 18.81 -35.49 -52.64
N PRO A 433 17.87 -34.92 -53.43
CA PRO A 433 17.51 -35.47 -54.73
C PRO A 433 18.73 -35.51 -55.67
N PRO A 434 18.86 -36.54 -56.50
CA PRO A 434 19.91 -36.58 -57.50
C PRO A 434 19.83 -35.38 -58.44
N GLY A 435 21.00 -34.72 -58.69
CA GLY A 435 21.08 -33.56 -59.55
C GLY A 435 20.81 -32.21 -58.90
N THR A 436 20.67 -32.17 -57.56
CA THR A 436 20.47 -30.95 -56.81
C THR A 436 21.80 -30.33 -56.37
N SER A 437 21.97 -29.02 -56.61
CA SER A 437 23.11 -28.26 -56.05
C SER A 437 22.75 -27.75 -54.65
N LEU A 438 23.62 -28.04 -53.68
CA LEU A 438 23.47 -27.52 -52.29
C LEU A 438 24.11 -26.17 -52.19
N ILE A 439 23.36 -25.20 -51.67
CA ILE A 439 23.85 -23.89 -51.32
C ILE A 439 23.66 -23.76 -49.80
N ALA A 440 24.74 -23.57 -49.06
CA ALA A 440 24.69 -23.25 -47.64
C ALA A 440 24.81 -21.74 -47.45
N GLY A 441 23.82 -21.13 -46.78
CA GLY A 441 23.89 -19.78 -46.27
C GLY A 441 24.25 -19.80 -44.79
N LEU A 442 25.31 -19.10 -44.39
CA LEU A 442 25.64 -18.86 -42.99
C LEU A 442 25.30 -17.40 -42.68
N ASP A 443 24.37 -17.19 -41.77
CA ASP A 443 24.13 -15.88 -41.18
C ASP A 443 24.75 -15.87 -39.79
N PRO A 444 25.98 -15.38 -39.60
CA PRO A 444 26.59 -15.27 -38.31
C PRO A 444 25.89 -14.15 -37.56
N ALA A 445 24.94 -14.50 -36.66
CA ALA A 445 24.33 -13.55 -35.77
C ALA A 445 25.42 -12.80 -34.97
N SER A 446 25.51 -11.49 -35.15
CA SER A 446 26.48 -10.62 -34.48
C SER A 446 26.22 -10.45 -32.96
N THR A 447 25.14 -11.01 -32.45
CA THR A 447 24.76 -11.05 -31.06
C THR A 447 24.25 -12.44 -30.76
N GLY A 448 24.99 -13.18 -29.92
CA GLY A 448 24.80 -14.60 -29.63
C GLY A 448 23.40 -15.00 -29.19
N TYR A 449 22.50 -15.19 -30.14
CA TYR A 449 21.32 -16.00 -30.00
C TYR A 449 21.58 -17.34 -30.66
N GLN A 450 21.84 -18.35 -29.83
CA GLN A 450 21.64 -19.73 -30.20
C GLN A 450 20.17 -20.10 -30.00
#